data_816f955746155269ad371ed2b6b45f05
#
_entry.id   816f955746155269ad371ed2b6b45f05
#
_cell.length_a   1.000
_cell.length_b   1.000
_cell.length_c   1.000
_cell.angle_alpha   90.00
_cell.angle_beta   90.00
_cell.angle_gamma   90.00
#
_symmetry.space_group_name_H-M   'P 1'
#
loop_
_entity.id
_entity.type
_entity.pdbx_description
1 polymer ?
#
loop_
_entity_poly.entity_id
_entity_poly.type
_entity_poly.pdbx_seq_one_letter_code
_entity_poly.pdbx_strand_id
1 'polypeptide(L)'
;MKVFITGISRRIGYGLVKYYIENGDEVYAMGRKNPFGEAVKFYKLDVSAYEKIPHSLKSLEIEKLDLAILNAGILGEIKEMKYWSVKELQNIFDVNVWANKVLIDELAPFTEKIVVMSSGAAVNGNPGWGGYSLSKCAVNMMVSIYSKEIDTKIYALAPGVIDTDMVAKVISGDHAKFPSLDRVEAGRVSLEEGTKRIVKTIEKLDKFESGSFIDVRLV
;
A
#
# COMPACT_ATOMS: atom_id res chain seq x y z
N MET A 1 3.36 18.24 8.53
CA MET A 1 4.30 17.39 7.75
C MET A 1 4.02 17.53 6.25
N LYS A 2 4.97 17.12 5.40
CA LYS A 2 4.74 16.93 3.96
C LYS A 2 4.62 15.43 3.68
N VAL A 3 3.46 15.00 3.21
CA VAL A 3 3.13 13.57 3.05
C VAL A 3 2.79 13.25 1.60
N PHE A 4 3.41 12.22 1.04
CA PHE A 4 3.07 11.70 -0.29
C PHE A 4 2.27 10.39 -0.17
N ILE A 5 1.15 10.28 -0.89
CA ILE A 5 0.29 9.09 -0.81
C ILE A 5 -0.14 8.62 -2.21
N THR A 6 -0.02 7.32 -2.50
CA THR A 6 -0.59 6.74 -3.72
C THR A 6 -1.93 6.05 -3.49
N GLY A 7 -2.81 6.06 -4.52
CA GLY A 7 -4.08 5.33 -4.46
C GLY A 7 -5.13 5.97 -3.56
N ILE A 8 -5.29 7.28 -3.62
CA ILE A 8 -6.12 8.11 -2.71
C ILE A 8 -7.61 8.14 -3.02
N SER A 9 -8.06 7.54 -4.11
CA SER A 9 -9.41 7.76 -4.64
C SER A 9 -10.53 7.18 -3.76
N ARG A 10 -10.22 6.24 -2.87
CA ARG A 10 -11.19 5.54 -2.01
C ARG A 10 -10.51 4.78 -0.88
N ARG A 11 -11.31 4.35 0.10
CA ARG A 11 -10.93 3.41 1.18
C ARG A 11 -9.70 3.87 1.97
N ILE A 12 -8.71 3.00 2.19
CA ILE A 12 -7.54 3.30 3.03
C ILE A 12 -6.85 4.59 2.60
N GLY A 13 -6.52 4.73 1.31
CA GLY A 13 -5.87 5.93 0.80
C GLY A 13 -6.70 7.20 0.99
N TYR A 14 -8.03 7.12 0.82
CA TYR A 14 -8.94 8.22 1.13
C TYR A 14 -8.93 8.57 2.62
N GLY A 15 -9.02 7.57 3.50
CA GLY A 15 -8.99 7.79 4.95
C GLY A 15 -7.68 8.42 5.42
N LEU A 16 -6.55 7.98 4.88
CA LEU A 16 -5.23 8.54 5.19
C LEU A 16 -5.13 10.01 4.75
N VAL A 17 -5.48 10.32 3.50
CA VAL A 17 -5.47 11.72 3.01
C VAL A 17 -6.36 12.60 3.85
N LYS A 18 -7.60 12.16 4.14
CA LYS A 18 -8.52 12.90 5.00
C LYS A 18 -7.88 13.21 6.35
N TYR A 19 -7.28 12.21 7.00
CA TYR A 19 -6.61 12.37 8.29
C TYR A 19 -5.50 13.44 8.21
N TYR A 20 -4.60 13.35 7.23
CA TYR A 20 -3.47 14.30 7.13
C TYR A 20 -3.93 15.73 6.81
N ILE A 21 -4.94 15.90 5.94
CA ILE A 21 -5.52 17.24 5.68
C ILE A 21 -6.14 17.83 6.96
N GLU A 22 -6.91 17.04 7.70
CA GLU A 22 -7.57 17.48 8.94
C GLU A 22 -6.57 17.87 10.05
N ASN A 23 -5.35 17.32 10.00
CA ASN A 23 -4.25 17.70 10.88
C ASN A 23 -3.40 18.90 10.36
N GLY A 24 -3.77 19.50 9.24
CA GLY A 24 -3.05 20.63 8.66
C GLY A 24 -1.76 20.26 7.93
N ASP A 25 -1.61 19.01 7.55
CA ASP A 25 -0.44 18.51 6.80
C ASP A 25 -0.58 18.84 5.30
N GLU A 26 0.55 19.07 4.63
CA GLU A 26 0.61 19.25 3.18
C GLU A 26 0.64 17.88 2.49
N VAL A 27 -0.37 17.62 1.65
CA VAL A 27 -0.53 16.31 1.02
C VAL A 27 -0.24 16.38 -0.48
N TYR A 28 0.71 15.57 -0.91
CA TYR A 28 0.99 15.25 -2.31
C TYR A 28 0.41 13.88 -2.64
N ALA A 29 -0.10 13.69 -3.84
CA ALA A 29 -0.63 12.38 -4.18
C ALA A 29 -0.55 12.06 -5.68
N MET A 30 -0.53 10.76 -5.94
CA MET A 30 -0.60 10.20 -7.29
C MET A 30 -1.66 9.10 -7.36
N GLY A 31 -2.44 9.10 -8.44
CA GLY A 31 -3.48 8.11 -8.62
C GLY A 31 -4.40 8.44 -9.78
N ARG A 32 -5.46 7.66 -9.96
CA ARG A 32 -6.38 7.78 -11.09
C ARG A 32 -7.43 8.88 -10.90
N LYS A 33 -7.78 9.21 -9.66
CA LYS A 33 -8.80 10.21 -9.30
C LYS A 33 -8.41 10.93 -8.02
N ASN A 34 -8.67 12.23 -7.96
CA ASN A 34 -8.54 13.05 -6.77
C ASN A 34 -9.93 13.47 -6.27
N PRO A 35 -10.41 12.94 -5.13
CA PRO A 35 -11.68 13.34 -4.53
C PRO A 35 -11.57 14.59 -3.63
N PHE A 36 -10.37 15.14 -3.42
CA PHE A 36 -10.07 16.23 -2.48
C PHE A 36 -9.87 17.59 -3.14
N GLY A 37 -9.95 17.67 -4.48
CA GLY A 37 -9.75 18.91 -5.21
C GLY A 37 -8.38 19.54 -4.94
N GLU A 38 -8.38 20.84 -4.68
CA GLU A 38 -7.15 21.64 -4.46
C GLU A 38 -6.50 21.43 -3.09
N ALA A 39 -7.18 20.74 -2.16
CA ALA A 39 -6.59 20.40 -0.86
C ALA A 39 -5.43 19.40 -0.97
N VAL A 40 -5.22 18.79 -2.14
CA VAL A 40 -4.14 17.84 -2.42
C VAL A 40 -3.41 18.24 -3.69
N LYS A 41 -2.11 18.37 -3.62
CA LYS A 41 -1.24 18.51 -4.79
C LYS A 41 -1.19 17.16 -5.52
N PHE A 42 -1.91 17.05 -6.63
CA PHE A 42 -2.23 15.77 -7.24
C PHE A 42 -1.72 15.65 -8.68
N TYR A 43 -1.10 14.52 -8.99
CA TYR A 43 -0.82 14.11 -10.35
C TYR A 43 -1.65 12.89 -10.76
N LYS A 44 -2.38 13.00 -11.88
CA LYS A 44 -3.22 11.91 -12.38
C LYS A 44 -2.37 10.89 -13.14
N LEU A 45 -2.18 9.71 -12.55
CA LEU A 45 -1.47 8.59 -13.17
C LEU A 45 -2.06 7.26 -12.70
N ASP A 46 -2.20 6.28 -13.60
CA ASP A 46 -2.29 4.88 -13.22
C ASP A 46 -0.89 4.37 -12.94
N VAL A 47 -0.62 3.97 -11.70
CA VAL A 47 0.74 3.58 -11.28
C VAL A 47 1.26 2.33 -12.00
N SER A 48 0.39 1.56 -12.68
CA SER A 48 0.84 0.46 -13.55
C SER A 48 1.67 0.94 -14.74
N ALA A 49 1.51 2.22 -15.14
CA ALA A 49 2.38 2.87 -16.12
C ALA A 49 3.62 3.44 -15.40
N TYR A 50 4.34 2.58 -14.69
CA TYR A 50 5.40 2.94 -13.77
C TYR A 50 6.59 3.66 -14.45
N GLU A 51 6.80 3.47 -15.73
CA GLU A 51 7.78 4.22 -16.54
C GLU A 51 7.51 5.74 -16.61
N LYS A 52 6.26 6.16 -16.32
CA LYS A 52 5.86 7.56 -16.29
C LYS A 52 6.01 8.20 -14.90
N ILE A 53 6.25 7.42 -13.86
CA ILE A 53 6.35 7.91 -12.48
C ILE A 53 7.43 8.98 -12.32
N PRO A 54 8.66 8.84 -12.85
CA PRO A 54 9.70 9.85 -12.66
C PRO A 54 9.31 11.23 -13.20
N HIS A 55 8.71 11.28 -14.40
CA HIS A 55 8.21 12.53 -14.99
C HIS A 55 7.06 13.12 -14.16
N SER A 56 6.15 12.26 -13.69
CA SER A 56 4.99 12.68 -12.92
C SER A 56 5.35 13.25 -11.54
N LEU A 57 6.37 12.70 -10.89
CA LEU A 57 6.88 13.21 -9.61
C LEU A 57 7.54 14.57 -9.76
N LYS A 58 8.33 14.79 -10.83
CA LYS A 58 8.91 16.11 -11.14
C LYS A 58 7.85 17.19 -11.26
N SER A 59 6.69 16.86 -11.85
CA SER A 59 5.57 17.83 -12.01
C SER A 59 4.87 18.17 -10.69
N LEU A 60 5.12 17.45 -9.61
CA LEU A 60 4.62 17.78 -8.27
C LEU A 60 5.54 18.74 -7.50
N GLU A 61 6.73 19.02 -8.03
CA GLU A 61 7.71 19.96 -7.45
C GLU A 61 7.99 19.69 -5.97
N ILE A 62 8.17 18.41 -5.64
CA ILE A 62 8.44 17.96 -4.26
C ILE A 62 9.94 18.12 -3.97
N GLU A 63 10.29 18.97 -3.00
CA GLU A 63 11.67 19.15 -2.57
C GLU A 63 12.06 18.23 -1.41
N LYS A 64 11.14 18.03 -0.45
CA LYS A 64 11.33 17.19 0.74
C LYS A 64 10.00 16.60 1.20
N LEU A 65 10.04 15.37 1.67
CA LEU A 65 8.92 14.67 2.31
C LEU A 65 9.33 14.17 3.70
N ASP A 66 8.43 14.31 4.67
CA ASP A 66 8.55 13.67 5.97
C ASP A 66 8.12 12.19 5.88
N LEU A 67 7.14 11.90 5.00
CA LEU A 67 6.56 10.56 4.87
C LEU A 67 6.07 10.30 3.45
N ALA A 68 6.37 9.11 2.92
CA ALA A 68 5.71 8.60 1.73
C ALA A 68 4.95 7.30 2.05
N ILE A 69 3.66 7.23 1.70
CA ILE A 69 2.82 6.04 1.89
C ILE A 69 2.45 5.47 0.53
N LEU A 70 3.10 4.39 0.16
CA LEU A 70 2.87 3.69 -1.10
C LEU A 70 1.71 2.70 -0.92
N ASN A 71 0.48 3.24 -1.02
CA ASN A 71 -0.75 2.53 -0.71
C ASN A 71 -1.44 1.89 -1.93
N ALA A 72 -1.18 2.35 -3.13
CA ALA A 72 -1.80 1.80 -4.33
C ALA A 72 -1.55 0.28 -4.44
N GLY A 73 -2.62 -0.47 -4.73
CA GLY A 73 -2.52 -1.92 -4.88
C GLY A 73 -3.81 -2.55 -5.38
N ILE A 74 -3.69 -3.74 -5.96
CA ILE A 74 -4.81 -4.55 -6.45
C ILE A 74 -4.73 -5.98 -5.90
N LEU A 75 -5.89 -6.61 -5.71
CA LEU A 75 -6.01 -7.99 -5.22
C LEU A 75 -5.87 -9.03 -6.34
N GLY A 76 -6.48 -8.77 -7.50
CA GLY A 76 -6.74 -9.79 -8.51
C GLY A 76 -7.97 -10.65 -8.15
N GLU A 77 -7.91 -11.94 -8.41
CA GLU A 77 -8.98 -12.89 -8.14
C GLU A 77 -8.61 -13.84 -6.99
N ILE A 78 -9.63 -14.42 -6.35
CA ILE A 78 -9.46 -15.52 -5.40
C ILE A 78 -9.69 -16.82 -6.16
N LYS A 79 -8.59 -17.49 -6.50
CA LYS A 79 -8.60 -18.76 -7.25
C LYS A 79 -7.33 -19.57 -7.00
N GLU A 80 -7.39 -20.86 -7.24
CA GLU A 80 -6.22 -21.76 -7.10
C GLU A 80 -5.09 -21.34 -8.03
N MET A 81 -3.86 -21.54 -7.56
CA MET A 81 -2.65 -21.10 -8.27
C MET A 81 -2.55 -21.63 -9.71
N LYS A 82 -2.99 -22.85 -9.97
CA LYS A 82 -2.95 -23.48 -11.30
C LYS A 82 -3.79 -22.77 -12.38
N TYR A 83 -4.75 -21.94 -11.95
CA TYR A 83 -5.61 -21.17 -12.86
C TYR A 83 -5.12 -19.75 -13.14
N TRP A 84 -4.02 -19.34 -12.52
CA TRP A 84 -3.43 -18.03 -12.78
C TRP A 84 -2.58 -18.09 -14.05
N SER A 85 -2.88 -17.25 -15.03
CA SER A 85 -1.98 -17.03 -16.15
C SER A 85 -0.81 -16.13 -15.73
N VAL A 86 0.33 -16.27 -16.38
CA VAL A 86 1.49 -15.40 -16.16
C VAL A 86 1.14 -13.92 -16.39
N LYS A 87 0.29 -13.62 -17.38
CA LYS A 87 -0.14 -12.26 -17.69
C LYS A 87 -0.95 -11.63 -16.54
N GLU A 88 -1.84 -12.38 -15.89
CA GLU A 88 -2.59 -11.89 -14.72
C GLU A 88 -1.64 -11.61 -13.55
N LEU A 89 -0.67 -12.49 -13.32
CA LEU A 89 0.37 -12.28 -12.32
C LEU A 89 1.20 -11.03 -12.62
N GLN A 90 1.62 -10.84 -13.87
CA GLN A 90 2.33 -9.63 -14.31
C GLN A 90 1.53 -8.37 -14.01
N ASN A 91 0.23 -8.31 -14.34
CA ASN A 91 -0.62 -7.15 -14.05
C ASN A 91 -0.66 -6.82 -12.54
N ILE A 92 -0.68 -7.84 -11.67
CA ILE A 92 -0.63 -7.62 -10.21
C ILE A 92 0.75 -7.08 -9.81
N PHE A 93 1.82 -7.64 -10.35
CA PHE A 93 3.19 -7.22 -10.06
C PHE A 93 3.46 -5.80 -10.58
N ASP A 94 2.92 -5.42 -11.74
CA ASP A 94 3.09 -4.06 -12.27
C ASP A 94 2.59 -3.00 -11.29
N VAL A 95 1.43 -3.24 -10.66
CA VAL A 95 0.85 -2.32 -9.67
C VAL A 95 1.48 -2.49 -8.29
N ASN A 96 1.56 -3.73 -7.78
CA ASN A 96 1.90 -3.96 -6.38
C ASN A 96 3.41 -3.98 -6.11
N VAL A 97 4.24 -4.26 -7.13
CA VAL A 97 5.69 -4.43 -6.98
C VAL A 97 6.46 -3.39 -7.79
N TRP A 98 6.34 -3.39 -9.12
CA TRP A 98 7.18 -2.56 -9.98
C TRP A 98 6.90 -1.07 -9.83
N ALA A 99 5.64 -0.68 -9.70
CA ALA A 99 5.29 0.71 -9.37
C ALA A 99 5.91 1.16 -8.05
N ASN A 100 5.86 0.32 -7.01
CA ASN A 100 6.48 0.63 -5.72
C ASN A 100 8.00 0.71 -5.82
N LYS A 101 8.64 -0.19 -6.61
CA LYS A 101 10.09 -0.14 -6.87
C LYS A 101 10.49 1.22 -7.46
N VAL A 102 9.80 1.66 -8.50
CA VAL A 102 10.11 2.96 -9.13
C VAL A 102 9.82 4.14 -8.20
N LEU A 103 8.72 4.08 -7.44
CA LEU A 103 8.40 5.11 -6.44
C LEU A 103 9.46 5.19 -5.33
N ILE A 104 9.99 4.07 -4.85
CA ILE A 104 11.05 4.06 -3.83
C ILE A 104 12.31 4.70 -4.40
N ASP A 105 12.76 4.31 -5.60
CA ASP A 105 13.95 4.88 -6.23
C ASP A 105 13.88 6.40 -6.35
N GLU A 106 12.73 6.89 -6.80
CA GLU A 106 12.53 8.32 -7.06
C GLU A 106 12.33 9.15 -5.78
N LEU A 107 11.67 8.59 -4.76
CA LEU A 107 11.30 9.31 -3.54
C LEU A 107 12.38 9.22 -2.44
N ALA A 108 13.11 8.12 -2.34
CA ALA A 108 14.07 7.92 -1.26
C ALA A 108 15.08 9.06 -1.08
N PRO A 109 15.64 9.68 -2.14
CA PRO A 109 16.65 10.72 -1.97
C PRO A 109 16.21 11.96 -1.19
N PHE A 110 14.90 12.20 -1.06
CA PHE A 110 14.35 13.38 -0.40
C PHE A 110 13.21 13.08 0.59
N THR A 111 13.08 11.82 1.01
CA THR A 111 12.03 11.37 1.95
C THR A 111 12.66 10.82 3.23
N GLU A 112 12.14 11.21 4.41
CA GLU A 112 12.65 10.71 5.68
C GLU A 112 12.20 9.26 5.95
N LYS A 113 10.91 8.96 5.68
CA LYS A 113 10.32 7.63 5.91
C LYS A 113 9.44 7.20 4.75
N ILE A 114 9.57 5.95 4.32
CA ILE A 114 8.73 5.32 3.31
C ILE A 114 7.99 4.14 3.94
N VAL A 115 6.67 4.12 3.79
CA VAL A 115 5.81 3.00 4.18
C VAL A 115 5.20 2.39 2.94
N VAL A 116 5.50 1.12 2.68
CA VAL A 116 4.89 0.36 1.58
C VAL A 116 3.79 -0.52 2.15
N MET A 117 2.56 -0.33 1.65
CA MET A 117 1.42 -1.12 2.13
C MET A 117 1.55 -2.57 1.69
N SER A 118 1.78 -3.42 2.66
CA SER A 118 1.85 -4.87 2.55
C SER A 118 0.54 -5.54 2.99
N SER A 119 0.58 -6.77 3.44
CA SER A 119 -0.57 -7.55 3.90
C SER A 119 -0.12 -8.74 4.73
N GLY A 120 -0.97 -9.22 5.64
CA GLY A 120 -0.80 -10.55 6.24
C GLY A 120 -0.73 -11.69 5.22
N ALA A 121 -1.27 -11.49 4.01
CA ALA A 121 -1.14 -12.44 2.91
C ALA A 121 0.32 -12.61 2.42
N ALA A 122 1.21 -11.68 2.73
CA ALA A 122 2.64 -11.78 2.40
C ALA A 122 3.37 -12.91 3.14
N VAL A 123 2.84 -13.30 4.30
CA VAL A 123 3.45 -14.31 5.19
C VAL A 123 2.58 -15.56 5.36
N ASN A 124 1.35 -15.52 4.84
CA ASN A 124 0.41 -16.62 4.92
C ASN A 124 0.18 -17.23 3.53
N GLY A 125 0.59 -18.47 3.30
CA GLY A 125 0.39 -19.19 2.06
C GLY A 125 -1.03 -19.77 1.92
N ASN A 126 -2.08 -19.01 2.20
CA ASN A 126 -3.44 -19.47 2.13
C ASN A 126 -3.87 -19.81 0.69
N PRO A 127 -4.58 -20.93 0.46
CA PRO A 127 -5.16 -21.24 -0.85
C PRO A 127 -6.08 -20.12 -1.35
N GLY A 128 -6.05 -19.85 -2.65
CA GLY A 128 -6.85 -18.81 -3.30
C GLY A 128 -6.19 -17.45 -3.43
N TRP A 129 -5.16 -17.15 -2.65
CA TRP A 129 -4.52 -15.83 -2.60
C TRP A 129 -3.31 -15.66 -3.54
N GLY A 130 -3.03 -16.64 -4.41
CA GLY A 130 -1.79 -16.80 -5.16
C GLY A 130 -1.12 -15.52 -5.64
N GLY A 131 -1.71 -14.81 -6.62
CA GLY A 131 -1.08 -13.63 -7.19
C GLY A 131 -0.87 -12.49 -6.19
N TYR A 132 -1.86 -12.26 -5.30
CA TYR A 132 -1.76 -11.23 -4.27
C TYR A 132 -0.68 -11.55 -3.23
N SER A 133 -0.69 -12.77 -2.69
CA SER A 133 0.31 -13.22 -1.71
C SER A 133 1.73 -13.14 -2.25
N LEU A 134 1.95 -13.61 -3.49
CA LEU A 134 3.26 -13.51 -4.14
C LEU A 134 3.72 -12.07 -4.29
N SER A 135 2.83 -11.16 -4.72
CA SER A 135 3.19 -9.75 -4.87
C SER A 135 3.52 -9.09 -3.53
N LYS A 136 2.77 -9.40 -2.46
CA LYS A 136 3.03 -8.81 -1.13
C LYS A 136 4.25 -9.43 -0.44
N CYS A 137 4.55 -10.70 -0.70
CA CYS A 137 5.81 -11.33 -0.29
C CYS A 137 7.01 -10.64 -0.99
N ALA A 138 6.90 -10.39 -2.29
CA ALA A 138 7.92 -9.64 -3.04
C ALA A 138 8.11 -8.22 -2.49
N VAL A 139 7.03 -7.52 -2.11
CA VAL A 139 7.10 -6.21 -1.44
C VAL A 139 7.87 -6.30 -0.12
N ASN A 140 7.59 -7.29 0.73
CA ASN A 140 8.32 -7.44 2.00
C ASN A 140 9.81 -7.65 1.78
N MET A 141 10.19 -8.51 0.84
CA MET A 141 11.58 -8.75 0.50
C MET A 141 12.24 -7.50 -0.10
N MET A 142 11.56 -6.80 -1.01
CA MET A 142 12.04 -5.56 -1.60
C MET A 142 12.32 -4.49 -0.54
N VAL A 143 11.41 -4.28 0.41
CA VAL A 143 11.58 -3.36 1.55
C VAL A 143 12.79 -3.77 2.40
N SER A 144 12.96 -5.07 2.67
CA SER A 144 14.13 -5.58 3.41
C SER A 144 15.45 -5.36 2.68
N ILE A 145 15.48 -5.44 1.34
CA ILE A 145 16.67 -5.17 0.53
C ILE A 145 16.98 -3.66 0.57
N TYR A 146 16.00 -2.82 0.25
CA TYR A 146 16.19 -1.36 0.26
C TYR A 146 16.66 -0.82 1.61
N SER A 147 16.18 -1.37 2.72
CA SER A 147 16.61 -0.92 4.05
C SER A 147 18.11 -1.07 4.32
N LYS A 148 18.81 -1.86 3.51
CA LYS A 148 20.28 -2.09 3.60
C LYS A 148 21.06 -1.31 2.55
N GLU A 149 20.37 -0.72 1.57
CA GLU A 149 20.97 -0.07 0.40
C GLU A 149 20.75 1.46 0.39
N ILE A 150 19.73 1.97 1.12
CA ILE A 150 19.41 3.40 1.16
C ILE A 150 19.40 3.93 2.59
N ASP A 151 19.66 5.22 2.77
CA ASP A 151 19.64 5.89 4.08
C ASP A 151 18.23 6.15 4.61
N THR A 152 17.24 6.27 3.70
CA THR A 152 15.84 6.49 4.03
C THR A 152 15.26 5.31 4.79
N LYS A 153 14.59 5.58 5.91
CA LYS A 153 13.89 4.53 6.66
C LYS A 153 12.71 3.99 5.87
N ILE A 154 12.63 2.69 5.68
CA ILE A 154 11.59 2.05 4.88
C ILE A 154 10.96 0.88 5.63
N TYR A 155 9.62 0.74 5.52
CA TYR A 155 8.85 -0.27 6.24
C TYR A 155 7.77 -0.90 5.36
N ALA A 156 7.51 -2.20 5.55
CA ALA A 156 6.36 -2.90 4.97
C ALA A 156 5.26 -2.99 6.04
N LEU A 157 4.08 -2.40 5.79
CA LEU A 157 3.02 -2.31 6.77
C LEU A 157 1.78 -3.07 6.31
N ALA A 158 1.33 -4.06 7.10
CA ALA A 158 0.07 -4.76 6.91
C ALA A 158 -1.04 -4.04 7.69
N PRO A 159 -2.06 -3.47 7.00
CA PRO A 159 -3.08 -2.63 7.63
C PRO A 159 -4.15 -3.41 8.41
N GLY A 160 -4.06 -4.74 8.48
CA GLY A 160 -5.13 -5.59 8.97
C GLY A 160 -6.26 -5.74 7.96
N VAL A 161 -7.44 -6.14 8.43
CA VAL A 161 -8.64 -6.31 7.60
C VAL A 161 -9.56 -5.12 7.80
N ILE A 162 -9.57 -4.22 6.82
CA ILE A 162 -10.40 -3.00 6.84
C ILE A 162 -11.53 -3.17 5.84
N ASP A 163 -12.75 -2.79 6.21
CA ASP A 163 -13.93 -2.88 5.35
C ASP A 163 -13.77 -2.01 4.10
N THR A 164 -13.47 -2.69 2.98
CA THR A 164 -13.16 -2.10 1.68
C THR A 164 -13.78 -2.94 0.56
N ASP A 165 -13.89 -2.37 -0.66
CA ASP A 165 -14.33 -3.13 -1.83
C ASP A 165 -13.45 -4.36 -2.09
N MET A 166 -12.14 -4.27 -1.76
CA MET A 166 -11.21 -5.39 -1.86
C MET A 166 -11.62 -6.52 -0.91
N VAL A 167 -11.94 -6.19 0.34
CA VAL A 167 -12.40 -7.15 1.34
C VAL A 167 -13.78 -7.68 1.00
N ALA A 168 -14.71 -6.83 0.51
CA ALA A 168 -16.01 -7.28 0.03
C ALA A 168 -15.87 -8.31 -1.11
N LYS A 169 -14.95 -8.08 -2.05
CA LYS A 169 -14.64 -9.05 -3.12
C LYS A 169 -14.08 -10.37 -2.56
N VAL A 170 -13.25 -10.30 -1.52
CA VAL A 170 -12.69 -11.49 -0.86
C VAL A 170 -13.81 -12.33 -0.25
N ILE A 171 -14.64 -11.73 0.59
CA ILE A 171 -15.70 -12.45 1.32
C ILE A 171 -16.86 -12.93 0.43
N SER A 172 -16.97 -12.46 -0.80
CA SER A 172 -17.91 -12.98 -1.80
C SER A 172 -17.42 -14.27 -2.48
N GLY A 173 -16.24 -14.77 -2.12
CA GLY A 173 -15.65 -15.98 -2.67
C GLY A 173 -16.24 -17.26 -2.14
N ASP A 174 -15.72 -18.40 -2.59
CA ASP A 174 -16.13 -19.74 -2.14
C ASP A 174 -15.44 -20.08 -0.81
N HIS A 175 -16.18 -19.91 0.29
CA HIS A 175 -15.70 -20.15 1.65
C HIS A 175 -15.41 -21.63 1.92
N ALA A 176 -16.19 -22.56 1.32
CA ALA A 176 -15.95 -23.97 1.46
C ALA A 176 -14.61 -24.39 0.84
N LYS A 177 -14.26 -23.75 -0.27
CA LYS A 177 -12.99 -23.99 -0.97
C LYS A 177 -11.82 -23.23 -0.35
N PHE A 178 -12.07 -22.04 0.20
CA PHE A 178 -11.05 -21.14 0.73
C PHE A 178 -11.37 -20.71 2.18
N PRO A 179 -11.19 -21.57 3.20
CA PRO A 179 -11.59 -21.30 4.58
C PRO A 179 -10.94 -20.05 5.22
N SER A 180 -9.87 -19.52 4.62
CA SER A 180 -9.25 -18.26 5.08
C SER A 180 -10.17 -17.05 4.93
N LEU A 181 -11.21 -17.13 4.08
CA LEU A 181 -12.17 -16.06 3.86
C LEU A 181 -13.02 -15.79 5.12
N ASP A 182 -13.36 -16.82 5.90
CA ASP A 182 -14.07 -16.67 7.18
C ASP A 182 -13.30 -15.81 8.17
N ARG A 183 -11.96 -16.01 8.23
CA ARG A 183 -11.10 -15.19 9.10
C ARG A 183 -11.02 -13.73 8.64
N VAL A 184 -11.06 -13.49 7.32
CA VAL A 184 -11.11 -12.15 6.78
C VAL A 184 -12.43 -11.49 7.13
N GLU A 185 -13.54 -12.18 6.98
CA GLU A 185 -14.86 -11.66 7.33
C GLU A 185 -14.98 -11.32 8.82
N ALA A 186 -14.57 -12.22 9.70
CA ALA A 186 -14.61 -12.03 11.14
C ALA A 186 -13.67 -10.93 11.66
N GLY A 187 -12.55 -10.70 10.96
CA GLY A 187 -11.52 -9.73 11.35
C GLY A 187 -11.73 -8.31 10.86
N ARG A 188 -12.86 -7.99 10.22
CA ARG A 188 -13.12 -6.66 9.66
C ARG A 188 -13.28 -5.59 10.73
N VAL A 189 -12.64 -4.44 10.46
CA VAL A 189 -12.87 -3.20 11.21
C VAL A 189 -13.36 -2.10 10.25
N SER A 190 -13.98 -1.06 10.79
CA SER A 190 -14.41 0.08 9.99
C SER A 190 -13.22 0.80 9.35
N LEU A 191 -13.48 1.56 8.28
CA LEU A 191 -12.44 2.38 7.63
C LEU A 191 -11.82 3.36 8.61
N GLU A 192 -12.63 3.99 9.46
CA GLU A 192 -12.17 4.95 10.46
C GLU A 192 -11.22 4.30 11.48
N GLU A 193 -11.62 3.18 12.04
CA GLU A 193 -10.79 2.44 13.01
C GLU A 193 -9.50 1.92 12.36
N GLY A 194 -9.60 1.37 11.15
CA GLY A 194 -8.43 0.91 10.40
C GLY A 194 -7.46 2.03 10.07
N THR A 195 -7.95 3.19 9.65
CA THR A 195 -7.12 4.38 9.40
C THR A 195 -6.41 4.83 10.67
N LYS A 196 -7.12 4.92 11.80
CA LYS A 196 -6.53 5.27 13.09
C LYS A 196 -5.41 4.31 13.51
N ARG A 197 -5.61 2.98 13.32
CA ARG A 197 -4.57 1.98 13.62
C ARG A 197 -3.34 2.16 12.74
N ILE A 198 -3.52 2.39 11.44
CA ILE A 198 -2.42 2.64 10.51
C ILE A 198 -1.61 3.85 10.96
N VAL A 199 -2.28 4.99 11.20
CA VAL A 199 -1.61 6.23 11.60
C VAL A 199 -0.86 6.06 12.92
N LYS A 200 -1.49 5.50 13.96
CA LYS A 200 -0.83 5.21 15.24
C LYS A 200 0.40 4.30 15.10
N THR A 201 0.38 3.38 14.15
CA THR A 201 1.52 2.52 13.86
C THR A 201 2.63 3.31 13.16
N ILE A 202 2.27 4.18 12.19
CA ILE A 202 3.22 5.07 11.50
C ILE A 202 3.92 6.00 12.50
N GLU A 203 3.22 6.56 13.47
CA GLU A 203 3.80 7.40 14.53
C GLU A 203 4.82 6.66 15.41
N LYS A 204 4.75 5.34 15.47
CA LYS A 204 5.64 4.49 16.27
C LYS A 204 6.76 3.83 15.45
N LEU A 205 6.89 4.12 14.15
CA LEU A 205 7.85 3.43 13.27
C LEU A 205 9.30 3.51 13.76
N ASP A 206 9.69 4.57 14.44
CA ASP A 206 11.04 4.72 14.99
C ASP A 206 11.38 3.68 16.08
N LYS A 207 10.41 2.91 16.56
CA LYS A 207 10.62 1.77 17.48
C LYS A 207 11.01 0.48 16.76
N PHE A 208 10.95 0.46 15.45
CA PHE A 208 11.24 -0.71 14.62
C PHE A 208 12.47 -0.47 13.76
N GLU A 209 13.19 -1.53 13.46
CA GLU A 209 14.29 -1.47 12.49
C GLU A 209 13.77 -1.20 11.09
N SER A 210 14.51 -0.39 10.31
CA SER A 210 14.24 -0.21 8.89
C SER A 210 14.25 -1.56 8.18
N GLY A 211 13.32 -1.79 7.26
CA GLY A 211 13.14 -3.08 6.58
C GLY A 211 12.13 -4.00 7.24
N SER A 212 11.61 -3.67 8.43
CA SER A 212 10.66 -4.49 9.15
C SER A 212 9.32 -4.64 8.43
N PHE A 213 8.75 -5.85 8.51
CA PHE A 213 7.34 -6.09 8.25
C PHE A 213 6.54 -5.90 9.54
N ILE A 214 5.57 -4.99 9.52
CA ILE A 214 4.79 -4.58 10.69
C ILE A 214 3.30 -4.84 10.43
N ASP A 215 2.66 -5.63 11.28
CA ASP A 215 1.21 -5.81 11.27
C ASP A 215 0.58 -4.89 12.32
N VAL A 216 -0.29 -3.96 11.90
CA VAL A 216 -0.92 -2.97 12.80
C VAL A 216 -1.72 -3.58 13.94
N ARG A 217 -2.08 -4.87 13.84
CA ARG A 217 -2.80 -5.61 14.87
C ARG A 217 -1.92 -6.04 16.05
N LEU A 218 -0.61 -5.95 15.90
CA LEU A 218 0.39 -6.41 16.86
C LEU A 218 1.17 -5.26 17.52
N VAL A 219 0.79 -3.96 17.27
CA VAL A 219 1.51 -2.75 17.70
C VAL A 219 0.75 -1.97 18.78
#